data_4ca3c811af5013a4870b5f883a4a3db3
#
_entry.id   4ca3c811af5013a4870b5f883a4a3db3
#
_cell.length_a   1.000
_cell.length_b   1.000
_cell.length_c   1.000
_cell.angle_alpha   90.00
_cell.angle_beta   90.00
_cell.angle_gamma   90.00
#
_symmetry.space_group_name_H-M   'P 1'
#
loop_
_entity.id
_entity.type
_entity.pdbx_description
1 polymer ?
#
loop_
_entity_poly.entity_id
_entity_poly.type
_entity_poly.pdbx_seq_one_letter_code
_entity_poly.pdbx_strand_id
1 'polypeptide(L)'
;MRARRAADPDVASEIDSLLAKTSSVTGTSTSRANLGSSRPEFRRTERIFIYLQILTACFIAFAHGANDVANAIGPLSAAVQTAQDGLVAAKAAVPLWALLLGGVGIVIGLATYGWKGMETVGKRITELTPSRGFCAQFGAATTIVIASKMALPISTTHTLVGAVLGVGLARGIGAVNLTTVRDIAISWVITSPIGAGLAIVIYKTLGLF
;
A
#
# COMPACT_ATOMS: atom_id res chain seq x y z
N MET A 1 -23.83 -28.19 13.02
CA MET A 1 -25.13 -28.69 13.54
C MET A 1 -25.07 -29.81 14.59
N ARG A 2 -23.94 -30.48 14.83
CA ARG A 2 -23.86 -31.61 15.82
C ARG A 2 -23.57 -31.17 17.28
N ALA A 3 -23.05 -29.96 17.52
CA ALA A 3 -22.77 -29.47 18.89
C ALA A 3 -23.99 -28.95 19.67
N ARG A 4 -25.10 -28.69 18.99
CA ARG A 4 -26.33 -28.13 19.58
C ARG A 4 -27.18 -29.14 20.36
N ARG A 5 -26.86 -30.43 20.31
CA ARG A 5 -27.69 -31.51 20.93
C ARG A 5 -27.24 -31.99 22.31
N ALA A 6 -26.12 -31.44 22.84
CA ALA A 6 -25.59 -31.86 24.12
C ALA A 6 -25.42 -30.71 25.14
N ALA A 7 -25.96 -29.54 24.87
CA ALA A 7 -25.92 -28.44 25.82
C ALA A 7 -27.19 -28.46 26.69
N ASP A 8 -26.97 -28.32 28.00
CA ASP A 8 -28.02 -28.12 29.00
C ASP A 8 -28.96 -27.00 28.53
N PRO A 9 -30.29 -27.12 28.63
CA PRO A 9 -31.22 -26.08 28.13
C PRO A 9 -30.96 -24.68 28.70
N ASP A 10 -30.41 -24.59 29.89
CA ASP A 10 -30.01 -23.32 30.49
C ASP A 10 -28.80 -22.69 29.77
N VAL A 11 -27.79 -23.48 29.42
CA VAL A 11 -26.61 -23.01 28.68
C VAL A 11 -26.99 -22.60 27.27
N ALA A 12 -27.92 -23.30 26.61
CA ALA A 12 -28.40 -22.94 25.29
C ALA A 12 -29.14 -21.59 25.29
N SER A 13 -29.96 -21.35 26.32
CA SER A 13 -30.67 -20.07 26.48
C SER A 13 -29.73 -18.89 26.74
N GLU A 14 -28.67 -19.13 27.50
CA GLU A 14 -27.65 -18.12 27.80
C GLU A 14 -26.82 -17.77 26.55
N ILE A 15 -26.43 -18.78 25.78
CA ILE A 15 -25.74 -18.58 24.49
C ILE A 15 -26.61 -17.78 23.50
N ASP A 16 -27.89 -18.11 23.39
CA ASP A 16 -28.82 -17.40 22.50
C ASP A 16 -29.02 -15.95 22.97
N SER A 17 -29.07 -15.68 24.28
CA SER A 17 -29.14 -14.34 24.84
C SER A 17 -27.88 -13.52 24.58
N LEU A 18 -26.71 -14.13 24.69
CA LEU A 18 -25.42 -13.50 24.38
C LEU A 18 -25.27 -13.21 22.88
N LEU A 19 -25.70 -14.14 22.03
CA LEU A 19 -25.71 -13.93 20.57
C LEU A 19 -26.67 -12.82 20.17
N ALA A 20 -27.86 -12.73 20.78
CA ALA A 20 -28.81 -11.64 20.55
C ALA A 20 -28.24 -10.29 21.01
N LYS A 21 -27.58 -10.26 22.17
CA LYS A 21 -26.93 -9.05 22.70
C LYS A 21 -25.75 -8.62 21.84
N THR A 22 -24.95 -9.57 21.35
CA THR A 22 -23.83 -9.29 20.43
C THR A 22 -24.33 -8.78 19.08
N SER A 23 -25.37 -9.38 18.52
CA SER A 23 -25.96 -8.95 17.25
C SER A 23 -26.61 -7.54 17.36
N SER A 24 -27.24 -7.23 18.50
CA SER A 24 -27.80 -5.88 18.73
C SER A 24 -26.71 -4.82 18.86
N VAL A 25 -25.60 -5.11 19.54
CA VAL A 25 -24.44 -4.20 19.63
C VAL A 25 -23.79 -4.00 18.27
N THR A 26 -23.60 -5.07 17.51
CA THR A 26 -23.03 -4.99 16.15
C THR A 26 -23.95 -4.23 15.20
N GLY A 27 -25.25 -4.50 15.24
CA GLY A 27 -26.26 -3.75 14.44
C GLY A 27 -26.31 -2.25 14.80
N THR A 28 -26.20 -1.92 16.10
CA THR A 28 -26.16 -0.52 16.55
C THR A 28 -24.89 0.19 16.12
N SER A 29 -23.74 -0.49 16.12
CA SER A 29 -22.46 0.07 15.67
C SER A 29 -22.45 0.32 14.15
N THR A 30 -22.98 -0.62 13.38
CA THR A 30 -23.11 -0.47 11.91
C THR A 30 -24.12 0.63 11.56
N SER A 31 -25.24 0.72 12.29
CA SER A 31 -26.23 1.77 12.11
C SER A 31 -25.69 3.16 12.46
N ARG A 32 -24.89 3.28 13.55
CA ARG A 32 -24.23 4.55 13.90
C ARG A 32 -23.17 4.97 12.88
N ALA A 33 -22.43 4.04 12.31
CA ALA A 33 -21.46 4.32 11.24
C ALA A 33 -22.19 4.84 9.97
N ASN A 34 -23.32 4.25 9.60
CA ASN A 34 -24.12 4.68 8.46
C ASN A 34 -24.86 6.01 8.71
N LEU A 35 -25.34 6.26 9.93
CA LEU A 35 -25.97 7.54 10.31
C LEU A 35 -24.97 8.70 10.29
N GLY A 36 -23.69 8.45 10.59
CA GLY A 36 -22.62 9.44 10.48
C GLY A 36 -22.40 9.90 9.02
N SER A 37 -22.43 8.97 8.08
CA SER A 37 -22.24 9.27 6.64
C SER A 37 -23.44 9.97 5.97
N SER A 38 -24.62 9.90 6.55
CA SER A 38 -25.85 10.51 6.02
C SER A 38 -26.11 11.95 6.48
N ARG A 39 -25.34 12.47 7.45
CA ARG A 39 -25.49 13.85 7.93
C ARG A 39 -25.00 14.84 6.86
N PRO A 40 -25.77 15.89 6.52
CA PRO A 40 -25.41 16.86 5.48
C PRO A 40 -24.08 17.58 5.77
N GLU A 41 -23.73 17.77 7.04
CA GLU A 41 -22.44 18.34 7.47
C GLU A 41 -21.25 17.46 7.08
N PHE A 42 -21.38 16.14 7.24
CA PHE A 42 -20.36 15.18 6.83
C PHE A 42 -20.13 15.19 5.32
N ARG A 43 -21.20 15.29 4.53
CA ARG A 43 -21.12 15.34 3.07
C ARG A 43 -20.40 16.59 2.58
N ARG A 44 -20.55 17.72 3.27
CA ARG A 44 -19.84 18.97 2.94
C ARG A 44 -18.35 18.86 3.26
N THR A 45 -18.01 18.29 4.40
CA THR A 45 -16.63 18.02 4.82
C THR A 45 -15.95 17.05 3.86
N GLU A 46 -16.57 15.91 3.53
CA GLU A 46 -16.01 14.95 2.59
C GLU A 46 -15.77 15.55 1.19
N ARG A 47 -16.61 16.50 0.76
CA ARG A 47 -16.40 17.21 -0.52
C ARG A 47 -15.11 18.05 -0.51
N ILE A 48 -14.78 18.68 0.61
CA ILE A 48 -13.50 19.40 0.75
C ILE A 48 -12.34 18.41 0.69
N PHE A 49 -12.46 17.27 1.35
CA PHE A 49 -11.43 16.23 1.35
C PHE A 49 -11.18 15.61 -0.03
N ILE A 50 -12.15 15.65 -0.96
CA ILE A 50 -11.91 15.22 -2.35
C ILE A 50 -10.79 16.05 -2.99
N TYR A 51 -10.84 17.39 -2.85
CA TYR A 51 -9.81 18.25 -3.41
C TYR A 51 -8.45 18.05 -2.71
N LEU A 52 -8.45 17.92 -1.39
CA LEU A 52 -7.24 17.62 -0.63
C LEU A 52 -6.65 16.26 -1.00
N GLN A 53 -7.50 15.25 -1.24
CA GLN A 53 -7.07 13.93 -1.68
C GLN A 53 -6.45 13.96 -3.08
N ILE A 54 -6.98 14.76 -4.00
CA ILE A 54 -6.37 14.96 -5.32
C ILE A 54 -4.98 15.60 -5.16
N LEU A 55 -4.86 16.62 -4.33
CA LEU A 55 -3.57 17.27 -4.07
C LEU A 55 -2.54 16.27 -3.47
N THR A 56 -2.95 15.49 -2.47
CA THR A 56 -2.06 14.48 -1.88
C THR A 56 -1.76 13.33 -2.83
N ALA A 57 -2.68 12.97 -3.74
CA ALA A 57 -2.43 11.99 -4.78
C ALA A 57 -1.32 12.48 -5.75
N CYS A 58 -1.34 13.74 -6.15
CA CYS A 58 -0.26 14.34 -6.93
C CYS A 58 1.06 14.34 -6.15
N PHE A 59 1.02 14.68 -4.86
CA PHE A 59 2.21 14.70 -4.01
C PHE A 59 2.81 13.30 -3.81
N ILE A 60 1.99 12.27 -3.55
CA ILE A 60 2.48 10.90 -3.43
C ILE A 60 2.99 10.37 -4.77
N ALA A 61 2.36 10.71 -5.90
CA ALA A 61 2.82 10.31 -7.22
C ALA A 61 4.21 10.88 -7.52
N PHE A 62 4.46 12.14 -7.17
CA PHE A 62 5.78 12.77 -7.29
C PHE A 62 6.81 12.09 -6.38
N ALA A 63 6.49 11.88 -5.11
CA ALA A 63 7.37 11.22 -4.15
C ALA A 63 7.69 9.77 -4.55
N HIS A 64 6.69 9.04 -5.05
CA HIS A 64 6.84 7.69 -5.60
C HIS A 64 7.78 7.67 -6.80
N GLY A 65 7.51 8.50 -7.82
CA GLY A 65 8.35 8.57 -9.01
C GLY A 65 9.80 8.91 -8.67
N ALA A 66 10.04 9.87 -7.80
CA ALA A 66 11.38 10.25 -7.38
C ALA A 66 12.11 9.11 -6.65
N ASN A 67 11.43 8.40 -5.74
CA ASN A 67 12.03 7.30 -4.98
C ASN A 67 12.30 6.07 -5.85
N ASP A 68 11.33 5.64 -6.64
CA ASP A 68 11.42 4.39 -7.40
C ASP A 68 12.37 4.54 -8.59
N VAL A 69 12.42 5.72 -9.25
CA VAL A 69 13.45 6.01 -10.26
C VAL A 69 14.85 5.96 -9.62
N ALA A 70 15.03 6.56 -8.45
CA ALA A 70 16.31 6.55 -7.75
C ALA A 70 16.77 5.13 -7.39
N ASN A 71 15.86 4.28 -6.91
CA ASN A 71 16.15 2.90 -6.55
C ASN A 71 16.53 2.03 -7.77
N ALA A 72 15.92 2.29 -8.93
CA ALA A 72 16.23 1.56 -10.17
C ALA A 72 17.50 2.09 -10.86
N ILE A 73 17.67 3.41 -10.90
CA ILE A 73 18.73 4.07 -11.67
C ILE A 73 20.04 4.21 -10.88
N GLY A 74 19.97 4.22 -9.55
CA GLY A 74 21.16 4.26 -8.70
C GLY A 74 22.18 3.15 -9.03
N PRO A 75 21.79 1.87 -8.96
CA PRO A 75 22.67 0.76 -9.34
C PRO A 75 23.15 0.82 -10.79
N LEU A 76 22.29 1.21 -11.73
CA LEU A 76 22.65 1.38 -13.15
C LEU A 76 23.73 2.46 -13.32
N SER A 77 23.55 3.63 -12.69
CA SER A 77 24.52 4.72 -12.76
C SER A 77 25.87 4.33 -12.15
N ALA A 78 25.85 3.61 -11.03
CA ALA A 78 27.07 3.10 -10.41
C ALA A 78 27.79 2.11 -11.34
N ALA A 79 27.08 1.19 -11.98
CA ALA A 79 27.64 0.24 -12.94
C ALA A 79 28.27 0.94 -14.16
N VAL A 80 27.54 1.91 -14.75
CA VAL A 80 28.03 2.69 -15.89
C VAL A 80 29.28 3.48 -15.53
N GLN A 81 29.29 4.14 -14.38
CA GLN A 81 30.46 4.90 -13.93
C GLN A 81 31.65 4.00 -13.65
N THR A 82 31.46 2.86 -13.00
CA THR A 82 32.53 1.88 -12.75
C THR A 82 33.13 1.36 -14.07
N ALA A 83 32.27 1.13 -15.07
CA ALA A 83 32.74 0.69 -16.39
C ALA A 83 33.51 1.79 -17.15
N GLN A 84 33.22 3.05 -16.94
CA GLN A 84 33.90 4.19 -17.57
C GLN A 84 35.21 4.56 -16.87
N ASP A 85 35.18 4.62 -15.55
CA ASP A 85 36.30 5.16 -14.74
C ASP A 85 37.21 4.05 -14.18
N GLY A 86 36.80 2.78 -14.24
CA GLY A 86 37.51 1.64 -13.64
C GLY A 86 37.54 1.63 -12.10
N LEU A 87 36.85 2.56 -11.47
CA LEU A 87 36.85 2.76 -10.00
C LEU A 87 35.43 2.75 -9.46
N VAL A 88 35.23 2.11 -8.31
CA VAL A 88 33.96 2.16 -7.58
C VAL A 88 33.91 3.45 -6.77
N ALA A 89 33.14 4.42 -7.22
CA ALA A 89 32.95 5.70 -6.53
C ALA A 89 31.87 5.58 -5.44
N ALA A 90 32.08 6.25 -4.29
CA ALA A 90 31.10 6.29 -3.21
C ALA A 90 29.82 7.09 -3.61
N LYS A 91 29.92 7.94 -4.63
CA LYS A 91 28.79 8.71 -5.19
C LYS A 91 28.90 8.64 -6.71
N ALA A 92 27.89 8.05 -7.36
CA ALA A 92 27.78 7.99 -8.80
C ALA A 92 27.00 9.22 -9.30
N ALA A 93 27.51 9.89 -10.34
CA ALA A 93 26.75 10.90 -11.04
C ALA A 93 25.63 10.23 -11.85
N VAL A 94 24.39 10.71 -11.69
CA VAL A 94 23.24 10.13 -12.39
C VAL A 94 23.03 10.89 -13.71
N PRO A 95 23.28 10.26 -14.87
CA PRO A 95 23.10 10.91 -16.15
C PRO A 95 21.62 11.10 -16.47
N LEU A 96 21.28 12.21 -17.12
CA LEU A 96 19.90 12.58 -17.45
C LEU A 96 19.17 11.51 -18.31
N TRP A 97 19.89 10.87 -19.24
CA TRP A 97 19.30 9.81 -20.07
C TRP A 97 18.84 8.61 -19.23
N ALA A 98 19.55 8.27 -18.17
CA ALA A 98 19.17 7.18 -17.27
C ALA A 98 17.91 7.52 -16.49
N LEU A 99 17.79 8.76 -15.99
CA LEU A 99 16.57 9.26 -15.34
C LEU A 99 15.37 9.22 -16.28
N LEU A 100 15.56 9.63 -17.53
CA LEU A 100 14.50 9.58 -18.57
C LEU A 100 14.09 8.13 -18.84
N LEU A 101 15.05 7.22 -18.97
CA LEU A 101 14.78 5.79 -19.17
C LEU A 101 13.95 5.21 -18.01
N GLY A 102 14.33 5.49 -16.76
CA GLY A 102 13.59 5.06 -15.58
C GLY A 102 12.19 5.65 -15.51
N GLY A 103 12.05 6.95 -15.79
CA GLY A 103 10.75 7.62 -15.83
C GLY A 103 9.81 7.06 -16.88
N VAL A 104 10.29 6.86 -18.10
CA VAL A 104 9.50 6.23 -19.17
C VAL A 104 9.11 4.79 -18.81
N GLY A 105 10.02 4.01 -18.22
CA GLY A 105 9.73 2.66 -17.73
C GLY A 105 8.61 2.62 -16.71
N ILE A 106 8.61 3.54 -15.74
CA ILE A 106 7.53 3.66 -14.74
C ILE A 106 6.20 4.01 -15.41
N VAL A 107 6.18 4.97 -16.35
CA VAL A 107 4.96 5.37 -17.05
C VAL A 107 4.36 4.18 -17.82
N ILE A 108 5.18 3.43 -18.54
CA ILE A 108 4.74 2.22 -19.26
C ILE A 108 4.21 1.16 -18.29
N GLY A 109 4.92 0.90 -17.20
CA GLY A 109 4.50 -0.07 -16.18
C GLY A 109 3.16 0.29 -15.54
N LEU A 110 2.97 1.55 -15.18
CA LEU A 110 1.70 2.04 -14.63
C LEU A 110 0.56 1.97 -15.65
N ALA A 111 0.82 2.34 -16.92
CA ALA A 111 -0.19 2.32 -17.96
C ALA A 111 -0.65 0.89 -18.31
N THR A 112 0.25 -0.10 -18.21
CA THR A 112 -0.07 -1.49 -18.59
C THR A 112 -0.74 -2.26 -17.45
N TYR A 113 -0.19 -2.26 -16.25
CA TYR A 113 -0.64 -3.14 -15.16
C TYR A 113 -0.83 -2.43 -13.80
N GLY A 114 -0.30 -1.22 -13.65
CA GLY A 114 -0.30 -0.50 -12.36
C GLY A 114 -1.70 -0.21 -11.81
N TRP A 115 -2.69 -0.01 -12.68
CA TRP A 115 -4.08 0.26 -12.27
C TRP A 115 -4.69 -0.87 -11.43
N LYS A 116 -4.33 -2.15 -11.68
CA LYS A 116 -4.81 -3.29 -10.88
C LYS A 116 -4.28 -3.26 -9.44
N GLY A 117 -2.99 -2.89 -9.29
CA GLY A 117 -2.39 -2.71 -7.96
C GLY A 117 -3.06 -1.58 -7.19
N MET A 118 -3.28 -0.44 -7.84
CA MET A 118 -3.97 0.70 -7.24
C MET A 118 -5.40 0.37 -6.82
N GLU A 119 -6.14 -0.39 -7.63
CA GLU A 119 -7.49 -0.84 -7.29
C GLU A 119 -7.50 -1.76 -6.07
N THR A 120 -6.56 -2.67 -5.96
CA THR A 120 -6.46 -3.59 -4.81
C THR A 120 -6.19 -2.81 -3.52
N VAL A 121 -5.24 -1.89 -3.52
CA VAL A 121 -4.90 -1.07 -2.35
C VAL A 121 -6.05 -0.13 -1.98
N GLY A 122 -6.69 0.50 -2.98
CA GLY A 122 -7.74 1.50 -2.75
C GLY A 122 -9.10 0.93 -2.37
N LYS A 123 -9.42 -0.31 -2.76
CA LYS A 123 -10.77 -0.86 -2.60
C LYS A 123 -10.86 -2.14 -1.77
N ARG A 124 -9.78 -2.94 -1.68
CA ARG A 124 -9.85 -4.29 -1.12
C ARG A 124 -9.31 -4.43 0.30
N ILE A 125 -8.51 -3.48 0.79
CA ILE A 125 -7.92 -3.52 2.14
C ILE A 125 -8.92 -3.01 3.17
N THR A 126 -9.48 -1.83 2.95
CA THR A 126 -10.48 -1.19 3.81
C THR A 126 -11.32 -0.20 2.99
N GLU A 127 -12.51 0.14 3.49
CA GLU A 127 -13.33 1.18 2.87
C GLU A 127 -12.71 2.56 3.09
N LEU A 128 -12.24 3.18 2.01
CA LEU A 128 -11.66 4.51 2.02
C LEU A 128 -12.72 5.55 1.61
N THR A 129 -13.10 6.42 2.55
CA THR A 129 -13.77 7.69 2.21
C THR A 129 -12.71 8.71 1.78
N PRO A 130 -13.09 9.84 1.14
CA PRO A 130 -12.12 10.87 0.75
C PRO A 130 -11.23 11.35 1.89
N SER A 131 -11.77 11.57 3.08
CA SER A 131 -11.00 11.97 4.27
C SER A 131 -9.98 10.91 4.70
N ARG A 132 -10.35 9.63 4.67
CA ARG A 132 -9.48 8.51 5.01
C ARG A 132 -8.40 8.29 3.95
N GLY A 133 -8.78 8.40 2.68
CA GLY A 133 -7.85 8.37 1.56
C GLY A 133 -6.79 9.47 1.67
N PHE A 134 -7.22 10.69 2.00
CA PHE A 134 -6.32 11.80 2.28
C PHE A 134 -5.33 11.46 3.41
N CYS A 135 -5.81 10.97 4.56
CA CYS A 135 -4.94 10.60 5.69
C CYS A 135 -3.91 9.53 5.31
N ALA A 136 -4.33 8.48 4.59
CA ALA A 136 -3.45 7.42 4.15
C ALA A 136 -2.38 7.95 3.17
N GLN A 137 -2.78 8.71 2.17
CA GLN A 137 -1.87 9.29 1.18
C GLN A 137 -0.90 10.30 1.80
N PHE A 138 -1.39 11.18 2.68
CA PHE A 138 -0.56 12.16 3.36
C PHE A 138 0.48 11.48 4.26
N GLY A 139 0.08 10.48 5.05
CA GLY A 139 0.99 9.70 5.88
C GLY A 139 2.05 8.96 5.06
N ALA A 140 1.63 8.31 3.98
CA ALA A 140 2.56 7.61 3.09
C ALA A 140 3.55 8.58 2.43
N ALA A 141 3.06 9.67 1.83
CA ALA A 141 3.90 10.66 1.17
C ALA A 141 4.92 11.29 2.12
N THR A 142 4.50 11.66 3.33
CA THR A 142 5.39 12.20 4.36
C THR A 142 6.49 11.21 4.73
N THR A 143 6.13 9.94 4.94
CA THR A 143 7.09 8.87 5.25
C THR A 143 8.10 8.68 4.11
N ILE A 144 7.63 8.65 2.85
CA ILE A 144 8.50 8.50 1.67
C ILE A 144 9.48 9.67 1.57
N VAL A 145 9.01 10.91 1.73
CA VAL A 145 9.87 12.10 1.63
C VAL A 145 10.92 12.11 2.74
N ILE A 146 10.55 11.80 3.98
CA ILE A 146 11.49 11.73 5.10
C ILE A 146 12.56 10.65 4.86
N ALA A 147 12.15 9.45 4.48
CA ALA A 147 13.06 8.35 4.20
C ALA A 147 14.00 8.67 3.03
N SER A 148 13.49 9.29 1.97
CA SER A 148 14.30 9.72 0.82
C SER A 148 15.33 10.77 1.21
N LYS A 149 14.97 11.72 2.10
CA LYS A 149 15.93 12.71 2.64
C LYS A 149 17.02 12.08 3.50
N MET A 150 16.69 10.99 4.18
CA MET A 150 17.65 10.21 4.98
C MET A 150 18.47 9.22 4.14
N ALA A 151 18.28 9.22 2.82
CA ALA A 151 18.89 8.25 1.89
C ALA A 151 18.58 6.79 2.23
N LEU A 152 17.41 6.53 2.82
CA LEU A 152 16.93 5.18 3.13
C LEU A 152 16.17 4.64 1.92
N PRO A 153 16.62 3.51 1.32
CA PRO A 153 15.86 2.85 0.26
C PRO A 153 14.61 2.22 0.85
N ILE A 154 13.45 2.71 0.47
CA ILE A 154 12.16 2.19 0.93
C ILE A 154 11.28 1.78 -0.24
N SER A 155 10.36 0.86 0.04
CA SER A 155 9.30 0.51 -0.90
C SER A 155 8.12 1.45 -0.70
N THR A 156 7.80 2.24 -1.71
CA THR A 156 6.65 3.14 -1.73
C THR A 156 5.33 2.39 -1.60
N THR A 157 5.24 1.20 -2.23
CA THR A 157 4.06 0.33 -2.14
C THR A 157 3.85 -0.19 -0.71
N HIS A 158 4.90 -0.65 -0.02
CA HIS A 158 4.81 -1.09 1.37
C HIS A 158 4.36 0.07 2.28
N THR A 159 4.91 1.25 2.07
CA THR A 159 4.57 2.46 2.84
C THR A 159 3.10 2.84 2.64
N LEU A 160 2.60 2.82 1.41
CA LEU A 160 1.20 3.14 1.11
C LEU A 160 0.25 2.09 1.70
N VAL A 161 0.53 0.81 1.53
CA VAL A 161 -0.26 -0.28 2.13
C VAL A 161 -0.26 -0.18 3.65
N GLY A 162 0.88 0.11 4.26
CA GLY A 162 0.99 0.34 5.71
C GLY A 162 0.15 1.52 6.19
N ALA A 163 0.14 2.62 5.44
CA ALA A 163 -0.69 3.79 5.75
C ALA A 163 -2.20 3.48 5.65
N VAL A 164 -2.63 2.76 4.59
CA VAL A 164 -4.03 2.32 4.44
C VAL A 164 -4.43 1.36 5.56
N LEU A 165 -3.53 0.44 5.94
CA LEU A 165 -3.72 -0.44 7.09
C LEU A 165 -3.88 0.34 8.39
N GLY A 166 -3.01 1.32 8.64
CA GLY A 166 -3.08 2.18 9.83
C GLY A 166 -4.42 2.91 9.94
N VAL A 167 -4.91 3.46 8.84
CA VAL A 167 -6.25 4.08 8.77
C VAL A 167 -7.36 3.06 9.00
N GLY A 168 -7.24 1.84 8.44
CA GLY A 168 -8.19 0.76 8.68
C GLY A 168 -8.22 0.31 10.15
N LEU A 169 -7.05 0.11 10.76
CA LEU A 169 -6.93 -0.30 12.17
C LEU A 169 -7.45 0.75 13.14
N ALA A 170 -7.30 2.03 12.84
CA ALA A 170 -7.89 3.12 13.63
C ALA A 170 -9.43 3.06 13.70
N ARG A 171 -10.07 2.37 12.75
CA ARG A 171 -11.51 2.09 12.75
C ARG A 171 -11.90 0.81 13.48
N GLY A 172 -10.93 -0.01 13.84
CA GLY A 172 -11.09 -1.34 14.42
C GLY A 172 -10.69 -2.46 13.45
N ILE A 173 -10.26 -3.57 14.02
CA ILE A 173 -9.75 -4.75 13.26
C ILE A 173 -10.79 -5.27 12.24
N GLY A 174 -12.09 -5.22 12.58
CA GLY A 174 -13.17 -5.65 11.69
C GLY A 174 -13.36 -4.80 10.43
N ALA A 175 -12.71 -3.62 10.35
CA ALA A 175 -12.75 -2.77 9.16
C ALA A 175 -11.65 -3.11 8.13
N VAL A 176 -10.77 -4.06 8.44
CA VAL A 176 -9.64 -4.46 7.60
C VAL A 176 -9.87 -5.85 7.05
N ASN A 177 -9.68 -6.01 5.74
CA ASN A 177 -9.72 -7.32 5.09
C ASN A 177 -8.37 -8.05 5.27
N LEU A 178 -8.28 -8.84 6.34
CA LEU A 178 -7.06 -9.58 6.69
C LEU A 178 -6.64 -10.59 5.61
N THR A 179 -7.56 -11.11 4.81
CA THR A 179 -7.22 -12.01 3.69
C THR A 179 -6.43 -11.26 2.63
N THR A 180 -6.89 -10.07 2.23
CA THR A 180 -6.16 -9.22 1.27
C THR A 180 -4.79 -8.83 1.80
N VAL A 181 -4.70 -8.48 3.09
CA VAL A 181 -3.42 -8.14 3.73
C VAL A 181 -2.44 -9.31 3.72
N ARG A 182 -2.92 -10.50 4.06
CA ARG A 182 -2.11 -11.72 4.00
C ARG A 182 -1.60 -11.99 2.58
N ASP A 183 -2.45 -11.88 1.57
CA ASP A 183 -2.08 -12.14 0.17
C ASP A 183 -1.04 -11.12 -0.34
N ILE A 184 -1.15 -9.85 0.07
CA ILE A 184 -0.14 -8.83 -0.19
C ILE A 184 1.18 -9.17 0.51
N ALA A 185 1.15 -9.55 1.78
CA ALA A 185 2.35 -9.92 2.53
C ALA A 185 3.07 -11.13 1.92
N ILE A 186 2.32 -12.16 1.50
CA ILE A 186 2.87 -13.32 0.78
C ILE A 186 3.52 -12.88 -0.53
N SER A 187 2.89 -11.99 -1.30
CA SER A 187 3.44 -11.45 -2.54
C SER A 187 4.78 -10.73 -2.30
N TRP A 188 4.92 -9.98 -1.23
CA TRP A 188 6.17 -9.31 -0.86
C TRP A 188 7.30 -10.29 -0.60
N VAL A 189 7.02 -11.36 0.16
CA VAL A 189 8.01 -12.40 0.47
C VAL A 189 8.46 -13.13 -0.81
N ILE A 190 7.53 -13.41 -1.72
CA ILE A 190 7.81 -14.16 -2.96
C ILE A 190 8.55 -13.29 -3.99
N THR A 191 8.25 -12.00 -4.08
CA THR A 191 8.82 -11.10 -5.08
C THR A 191 10.34 -11.00 -4.99
N SER A 192 10.90 -10.93 -3.78
CA SER A 192 12.35 -10.76 -3.59
C SER A 192 13.17 -11.98 -4.09
N PRO A 193 12.83 -13.24 -3.75
CA PRO A 193 13.52 -14.40 -4.29
C PRO A 193 13.36 -14.55 -5.81
N ILE A 194 12.18 -14.25 -6.36
CA ILE A 194 11.95 -14.30 -7.81
C ILE A 194 12.80 -13.26 -8.51
N GLY A 195 12.86 -12.02 -8.01
CA GLY A 195 13.70 -10.96 -8.57
C GLY A 195 15.18 -11.33 -8.54
N ALA A 196 15.67 -11.88 -7.44
CA ALA A 196 17.05 -12.35 -7.32
C ALA A 196 17.35 -13.49 -8.29
N GLY A 197 16.45 -14.49 -8.40
CA GLY A 197 16.59 -15.60 -9.34
C GLY A 197 16.63 -15.13 -10.79
N LEU A 198 15.76 -14.21 -11.17
CA LEU A 198 15.73 -13.63 -12.52
C LEU A 198 17.02 -12.85 -12.82
N ALA A 199 17.51 -12.07 -11.87
CA ALA A 199 18.77 -11.34 -12.02
C ALA A 199 19.97 -12.29 -12.24
N ILE A 200 20.03 -13.40 -11.49
CA ILE A 200 21.08 -14.42 -11.68
C ILE A 200 21.00 -15.05 -13.06
N VAL A 201 19.80 -15.38 -13.54
CA VAL A 201 19.60 -15.96 -14.89
C VAL A 201 20.06 -14.99 -15.96
N ILE A 202 19.62 -13.71 -15.89
CA ILE A 202 20.03 -12.69 -16.86
C ILE A 202 21.54 -12.48 -16.84
N TYR A 203 22.14 -12.37 -15.67
CA TYR A 203 23.60 -12.20 -15.52
C TYR A 203 24.36 -13.37 -16.15
N LYS A 204 23.93 -14.60 -15.88
CA LYS A 204 24.55 -15.80 -16.45
C LYS A 204 24.41 -15.86 -17.98
N THR A 205 23.24 -15.49 -18.52
CA THR A 205 23.01 -15.49 -19.97
C THR A 205 23.84 -14.42 -20.69
N LEU A 206 23.95 -13.23 -20.11
CA LEU A 206 24.82 -12.17 -20.66
C LEU A 206 26.31 -12.48 -20.54
N GLY A 207 26.73 -13.21 -19.52
CA GLY A 207 28.11 -13.62 -19.32
C GLY A 207 28.55 -14.82 -20.18
N LEU A 208 27.61 -15.42 -20.95
CA LEU A 208 27.89 -16.48 -21.91
C LEU A 208 28.20 -15.94 -23.32
N PHE A 209 27.99 -14.66 -23.55
CA PHE A 209 28.35 -13.91 -24.77
C PHE A 209 29.49 -12.93 -24.48
#